data_aabbc86bbba06ca072c238a4840c8d29
#
_entry.id   aabbc86bbba06ca072c238a4840c8d29
#
_cell.length_a   1.000
_cell.length_b   1.000
_cell.length_c   1.000
_cell.angle_alpha   90.00
_cell.angle_beta   90.00
_cell.angle_gamma   90.00
#
_symmetry.space_group_name_H-M   'P 1'
#
loop_
_entity.id
_entity.type
_entity.pdbx_description
1 polymer ?
#
loop_
_entity_poly.entity_id
_entity_poly.type
_entity_poly.pdbx_seq_one_letter_code
_entity_poly.pdbx_strand_id
1 'polypeptide(L)'
;MKKLLLTWMVAWAFALTAQEAEKPQEVEKAQGADKPYNIIMFGDLHYDNMDCHDEKKKEERKAEFTRNMSHWNAEKGLAPRLIKAAASKVNDETAFAFQVGDVTQGDGKTVEAAKQMFTEVIDRLRTAFGKTPVYIVKGNHDHRSPGGRKAFAEAVVPYLKTILPEGAEIKNSNYAVEHGPDLFLFIDLQLPDLEFVKKTLAAHPKIRHLFVINHLPFIPNPGGRPAWTLFHNRQQPVVTEKQLEFRKLVAERNGIILAGHIHANSLSDYKKEGEGRITQITISSMGSSKKRTEFPKPNTSYSSAVLKALELADPKVAKYMEEFRPYVVKHERFGDSGYGIIKINGEHVTFELYRADTTDKPGVVWELR
;
A
#
# COMPACT_ATOMS: atom_id res chain seq x y z
N MET A 1 -1.06 -89.97 44.39
CA MET A 1 -2.16 -89.09 44.06
C MET A 1 -1.59 -87.70 43.68
N LYS A 2 -1.28 -87.53 42.41
CA LYS A 2 -0.84 -86.18 41.91
C LYS A 2 -1.47 -85.98 40.53
N LYS A 3 -2.40 -85.09 40.42
CA LYS A 3 -3.05 -84.67 39.15
C LYS A 3 -2.13 -83.77 38.38
N LEU A 4 -1.80 -84.13 37.15
CA LEU A 4 -1.16 -83.24 36.14
C LEU A 4 -2.20 -82.29 35.58
N LEU A 5 -1.91 -81.02 35.62
CA LEU A 5 -2.63 -80.00 34.84
C LEU A 5 -1.80 -79.70 33.61
N LEU A 6 -2.36 -79.92 32.45
CA LEU A 6 -1.78 -79.54 31.16
C LEU A 6 -2.25 -78.14 30.82
N THR A 7 -1.29 -77.19 30.76
CA THR A 7 -1.55 -75.80 30.38
C THR A 7 -1.27 -75.66 28.88
N TRP A 8 -2.28 -75.31 28.14
CA TRP A 8 -2.18 -74.97 26.73
C TRP A 8 -1.68 -73.53 26.56
N MET A 9 -0.50 -73.33 25.96
CA MET A 9 -0.04 -72.00 25.50
C MET A 9 -0.57 -71.78 24.08
N VAL A 10 -1.45 -70.80 23.93
CA VAL A 10 -1.88 -70.30 22.63
C VAL A 10 -0.90 -69.19 22.26
N ALA A 11 -0.08 -69.42 21.26
CA ALA A 11 0.79 -68.40 20.67
C ALA A 11 -0.07 -67.53 19.74
N TRP A 12 -0.24 -66.27 20.09
CA TRP A 12 -0.77 -65.22 19.18
C TRP A 12 0.39 -64.66 18.39
N ALA A 13 0.41 -64.95 17.09
CA ALA A 13 1.29 -64.27 16.15
C ALA A 13 0.66 -62.87 15.82
N PHE A 14 1.29 -61.82 16.30
CA PHE A 14 0.99 -60.47 15.84
C PHE A 14 1.64 -60.29 14.44
N ALA A 15 0.81 -60.28 13.40
CA ALA A 15 1.21 -59.76 12.11
C ALA A 15 1.29 -58.23 12.21
N LEU A 16 2.51 -57.66 12.28
CA LEU A 16 2.72 -56.22 12.02
C LEU A 16 2.49 -55.98 10.52
N THR A 17 1.34 -55.47 10.18
CA THR A 17 1.13 -54.80 8.91
C THR A 17 1.87 -53.45 9.01
N ALA A 18 2.95 -53.32 8.27
CA ALA A 18 3.60 -52.03 8.04
C ALA A 18 2.57 -51.10 7.36
N GLN A 19 2.03 -50.16 8.13
CA GLN A 19 1.28 -49.05 7.60
C GLN A 19 2.29 -48.21 6.84
N GLU A 20 2.23 -48.23 5.53
CA GLU A 20 2.94 -47.23 4.70
C GLU A 20 2.52 -45.84 5.19
N ALA A 21 3.46 -45.11 5.74
CA ALA A 21 3.26 -43.69 6.05
C ALA A 21 2.90 -42.99 4.74
N GLU A 22 1.66 -42.54 4.62
CA GLU A 22 1.22 -41.64 3.56
C GLU A 22 2.21 -40.45 3.56
N LYS A 23 2.94 -40.31 2.44
CA LYS A 23 3.71 -39.12 2.17
C LYS A 23 2.74 -37.94 2.31
N PRO A 24 3.15 -36.86 2.99
CA PRO A 24 2.34 -35.64 3.01
C PRO A 24 2.05 -35.28 1.56
N GLN A 25 0.78 -35.18 1.22
CA GLN A 25 0.36 -34.62 -0.06
C GLN A 25 1.05 -33.25 -0.18
N GLU A 26 1.99 -33.13 -1.11
CA GLU A 26 2.45 -31.83 -1.59
C GLU A 26 1.18 -31.11 -2.05
N VAL A 27 0.76 -30.15 -1.22
CA VAL A 27 -0.41 -29.33 -1.49
C VAL A 27 -0.16 -28.69 -2.85
N GLU A 28 -1.07 -28.91 -3.78
CA GLU A 28 -1.18 -28.32 -5.12
C GLU A 28 -1.27 -26.77 -5.04
N LYS A 29 -0.25 -26.12 -4.50
CA LYS A 29 -0.10 -24.66 -4.49
C LYS A 29 0.56 -24.11 -5.76
N ALA A 30 0.98 -24.95 -6.68
CA ALA A 30 1.83 -24.55 -7.81
C ALA A 30 1.09 -24.23 -9.12
N GLN A 31 -0.21 -24.47 -9.26
CA GLN A 31 -0.89 -24.31 -10.56
C GLN A 31 -1.45 -22.88 -10.84
N GLY A 32 -1.41 -21.95 -9.87
CA GLY A 32 -1.86 -20.58 -10.06
C GLY A 32 -0.74 -19.54 -10.23
N ALA A 33 0.52 -19.93 -10.03
CA ALA A 33 1.64 -19.03 -9.84
C ALA A 33 2.11 -18.22 -11.06
N ASP A 34 1.76 -18.67 -12.28
CA ASP A 34 2.24 -18.09 -13.53
C ASP A 34 1.18 -17.37 -14.38
N LYS A 35 -0.06 -17.31 -13.90
CA LYS A 35 -1.08 -16.56 -14.63
C LYS A 35 -0.88 -15.07 -14.44
N PRO A 36 -0.95 -14.29 -15.54
CA PRO A 36 -0.97 -12.83 -15.43
C PRO A 36 -2.12 -12.36 -14.54
N TYR A 37 -1.86 -11.33 -13.75
CA TYR A 37 -2.88 -10.68 -12.94
C TYR A 37 -2.65 -9.17 -12.85
N ASN A 38 -3.65 -8.45 -12.36
CA ASN A 38 -3.54 -7.02 -12.13
C ASN A 38 -4.08 -6.65 -10.76
N ILE A 39 -3.60 -5.50 -10.27
CA ILE A 39 -4.07 -4.86 -9.04
C ILE A 39 -4.35 -3.38 -9.30
N ILE A 40 -5.36 -2.83 -8.62
CA ILE A 40 -5.79 -1.45 -8.82
C ILE A 40 -5.33 -0.60 -7.64
N MET A 41 -4.68 0.54 -7.92
CA MET A 41 -4.11 1.45 -6.94
C MET A 41 -4.84 2.78 -6.91
N PHE A 42 -5.22 3.23 -5.70
CA PHE A 42 -5.79 4.55 -5.46
C PHE A 42 -4.87 5.41 -4.62
N GLY A 43 -4.82 6.69 -4.96
CA GLY A 43 -4.22 7.72 -4.13
C GLY A 43 -5.11 8.17 -2.97
N ASP A 44 -4.68 9.23 -2.33
CA ASP A 44 -5.35 9.85 -1.18
C ASP A 44 -6.79 10.23 -1.53
N LEU A 45 -7.76 9.67 -0.81
CA LEU A 45 -9.18 9.87 -1.07
C LEU A 45 -9.73 11.12 -0.39
N HIS A 46 -9.21 11.45 0.80
CA HIS A 46 -9.69 12.57 1.62
C HIS A 46 -11.22 12.64 1.68
N TYR A 47 -11.86 11.47 1.93
CA TYR A 47 -13.29 11.45 2.13
C TYR A 47 -13.67 12.38 3.27
N ASP A 48 -14.70 13.18 3.06
CA ASP A 48 -15.10 14.19 4.02
C ASP A 48 -16.61 14.23 4.19
N ASN A 49 -17.03 14.52 5.43
CA ASN A 49 -18.44 14.73 5.81
C ASN A 49 -18.52 15.89 6.79
N MET A 50 -19.17 17.00 6.35
CA MET A 50 -19.23 18.23 7.10
C MET A 50 -19.84 18.05 8.50
N ASP A 51 -20.81 17.15 8.67
CA ASP A 51 -21.48 16.90 9.94
C ASP A 51 -20.58 16.18 10.97
N CYS A 52 -19.48 15.62 10.52
CA CYS A 52 -18.49 14.98 11.37
C CYS A 52 -17.53 15.96 12.05
N HIS A 53 -17.53 17.24 11.70
CA HIS A 53 -16.64 18.26 12.25
C HIS A 53 -17.33 19.14 13.28
N ASP A 54 -16.57 19.66 14.25
CA ASP A 54 -17.06 20.71 15.14
C ASP A 54 -17.05 22.08 14.45
N GLU A 55 -17.83 23.03 14.96
CA GLU A 55 -18.01 24.37 14.35
C GLU A 55 -16.70 25.16 14.26
N LYS A 56 -15.82 25.02 15.24
CA LYS A 56 -14.50 25.67 15.24
C LYS A 56 -13.64 25.15 14.09
N LYS A 57 -13.59 23.84 13.89
CA LYS A 57 -12.86 23.22 12.77
C LYS A 57 -13.48 23.58 11.42
N LYS A 58 -14.80 23.62 11.34
CA LYS A 58 -15.49 24.06 10.11
C LYS A 58 -15.06 25.47 9.70
N GLU A 59 -14.97 26.41 10.67
CA GLU A 59 -14.54 27.76 10.36
C GLU A 59 -13.05 27.84 10.03
N GLU A 60 -12.17 27.21 10.84
CA GLU A 60 -10.72 27.20 10.63
C GLU A 60 -10.32 26.58 9.26
N ARG A 61 -11.06 25.59 8.78
CA ARG A 61 -10.70 24.81 7.58
C ARG A 61 -11.78 24.81 6.50
N LYS A 62 -12.66 25.79 6.53
CA LYS A 62 -13.82 25.90 5.63
C LYS A 62 -13.49 25.65 4.16
N ALA A 63 -12.43 26.30 3.65
CA ALA A 63 -12.06 26.15 2.25
C ALA A 63 -11.59 24.71 1.92
N GLU A 64 -10.90 24.05 2.84
CA GLU A 64 -10.44 22.67 2.67
C GLU A 64 -11.61 21.69 2.67
N PHE A 65 -12.49 21.77 3.66
CA PHE A 65 -13.67 20.91 3.77
C PHE A 65 -14.63 21.11 2.60
N THR A 66 -14.92 22.38 2.24
CA THR A 66 -15.77 22.68 1.07
C THR A 66 -15.20 22.08 -0.22
N ARG A 67 -13.89 22.15 -0.41
CA ARG A 67 -13.21 21.54 -1.55
C ARG A 67 -13.37 20.02 -1.54
N ASN A 68 -13.13 19.37 -0.41
CA ASN A 68 -13.23 17.91 -0.29
C ASN A 68 -14.66 17.44 -0.51
N MET A 69 -15.65 18.12 0.07
CA MET A 69 -17.08 17.85 -0.17
C MET A 69 -17.44 17.98 -1.66
N SER A 70 -16.88 18.98 -2.35
CA SER A 70 -17.06 19.14 -3.79
C SER A 70 -16.47 17.97 -4.58
N HIS A 71 -15.29 17.46 -4.18
CA HIS A 71 -14.66 16.30 -4.80
C HIS A 71 -15.46 15.00 -4.60
N TRP A 72 -16.20 14.90 -3.51
CA TRP A 72 -17.03 13.75 -3.17
C TRP A 72 -18.51 13.92 -3.53
N ASN A 73 -18.89 15.02 -4.19
CA ASN A 73 -20.24 15.17 -4.68
C ASN A 73 -20.63 13.99 -5.57
N ALA A 74 -21.78 13.37 -5.28
CA ALA A 74 -22.21 12.12 -5.92
C ALA A 74 -22.36 12.22 -7.44
N GLU A 75 -22.80 13.39 -7.94
CA GLU A 75 -23.08 13.61 -9.36
C GLU A 75 -21.85 14.13 -10.14
N LYS A 76 -21.14 15.08 -9.54
CA LYS A 76 -20.10 15.88 -10.24
C LYS A 76 -18.71 15.68 -9.67
N GLY A 77 -18.58 15.01 -8.52
CA GLY A 77 -17.33 14.82 -7.82
C GLY A 77 -16.32 13.99 -8.61
N LEU A 78 -15.07 14.34 -8.49
CA LEU A 78 -14.00 13.61 -9.18
C LEU A 78 -13.76 12.23 -8.53
N ALA A 79 -13.77 12.14 -7.20
CA ALA A 79 -13.47 10.89 -6.50
C ALA A 79 -14.48 9.77 -6.84
N PRO A 80 -15.80 9.97 -6.79
CA PRO A 80 -16.77 8.94 -7.22
C PRO A 80 -16.58 8.51 -8.68
N ARG A 81 -16.26 9.46 -9.57
CA ARG A 81 -16.02 9.14 -11.00
C ARG A 81 -14.77 8.29 -11.19
N LEU A 82 -13.67 8.63 -10.51
CA LEU A 82 -12.43 7.85 -10.55
C LEU A 82 -12.62 6.45 -9.96
N ILE A 83 -13.32 6.33 -8.83
CA ILE A 83 -13.64 5.04 -8.22
C ILE A 83 -14.48 4.19 -9.18
N LYS A 84 -15.51 4.76 -9.78
CA LYS A 84 -16.36 4.08 -10.75
C LYS A 84 -15.56 3.64 -11.99
N ALA A 85 -14.71 4.52 -12.53
CA ALA A 85 -13.86 4.21 -13.67
C ALA A 85 -12.86 3.10 -13.34
N ALA A 86 -12.24 3.13 -12.17
CA ALA A 86 -11.35 2.08 -11.72
C ALA A 86 -12.08 0.75 -11.51
N ALA A 87 -13.24 0.75 -10.89
CA ALA A 87 -14.07 -0.43 -10.70
C ALA A 87 -14.53 -1.06 -12.03
N SER A 88 -14.75 -0.26 -13.07
CA SER A 88 -15.08 -0.77 -14.41
C SER A 88 -13.93 -1.50 -15.11
N LYS A 89 -12.69 -1.41 -14.60
CA LYS A 89 -11.52 -2.16 -15.07
C LYS A 89 -11.34 -3.51 -14.38
N VAL A 90 -12.14 -3.79 -13.35
CA VAL A 90 -12.13 -5.10 -12.69
C VAL A 90 -12.55 -6.18 -13.69
N ASN A 91 -11.76 -7.24 -13.75
CA ASN A 91 -11.97 -8.42 -14.58
C ASN A 91 -11.46 -9.66 -13.84
N ASP A 92 -11.52 -10.84 -14.48
CA ASP A 92 -11.12 -12.12 -13.88
C ASP A 92 -9.64 -12.20 -13.49
N GLU A 93 -8.79 -11.32 -14.06
CA GLU A 93 -7.37 -11.19 -13.71
C GLU A 93 -7.14 -10.22 -12.53
N THR A 94 -8.16 -9.50 -12.06
CA THR A 94 -7.99 -8.53 -10.98
C THR A 94 -7.95 -9.22 -9.63
N ALA A 95 -6.76 -9.29 -9.02
CA ALA A 95 -6.57 -9.93 -7.73
C ALA A 95 -7.20 -9.11 -6.59
N PHE A 96 -6.96 -7.82 -6.55
CA PHE A 96 -7.48 -6.89 -5.54
C PHE A 96 -7.26 -5.42 -5.95
N ALA A 97 -7.84 -4.53 -5.18
CA ALA A 97 -7.52 -3.10 -5.21
C ALA A 97 -6.91 -2.69 -3.86
N PHE A 98 -6.22 -1.55 -3.82
CA PHE A 98 -5.73 -0.99 -2.57
C PHE A 98 -5.64 0.54 -2.62
N GLN A 99 -5.69 1.12 -1.44
CA GLN A 99 -5.66 2.54 -1.18
C GLN A 99 -4.44 2.89 -0.32
N VAL A 100 -3.68 3.92 -0.68
CA VAL A 100 -2.37 4.24 -0.09
C VAL A 100 -2.41 5.23 1.07
N GLY A 101 -3.51 5.30 1.83
CA GLY A 101 -3.65 6.18 3.01
C GLY A 101 -4.33 7.51 2.71
N ASP A 102 -4.61 8.28 3.75
CA ASP A 102 -5.49 9.45 3.71
C ASP A 102 -6.86 9.10 3.10
N VAL A 103 -7.45 8.04 3.67
CA VAL A 103 -8.79 7.54 3.30
C VAL A 103 -9.84 8.59 3.60
N THR A 104 -9.74 9.20 4.79
CA THR A 104 -10.59 10.31 5.22
C THR A 104 -9.80 11.60 5.33
N GLN A 105 -10.51 12.73 5.38
CA GLN A 105 -9.91 14.03 5.68
C GLN A 105 -9.38 14.11 7.12
N GLY A 106 -9.92 13.28 8.00
CA GLY A 106 -9.67 13.35 9.43
C GLY A 106 -10.41 14.51 10.10
N ASP A 107 -9.90 14.98 11.23
CA ASP A 107 -10.46 16.11 11.99
C ASP A 107 -11.92 15.87 12.48
N GLY A 108 -12.36 14.61 12.63
CA GLY A 108 -13.66 14.28 13.21
C GLY A 108 -13.78 14.81 14.66
N LYS A 109 -14.92 15.39 15.00
CA LYS A 109 -15.21 15.99 16.33
C LYS A 109 -15.16 14.99 17.48
N THR A 110 -15.43 13.71 17.20
CA THR A 110 -15.39 12.59 18.17
C THR A 110 -14.83 11.34 17.47
N VAL A 111 -14.59 10.29 18.26
CA VAL A 111 -14.21 8.96 17.73
C VAL A 111 -15.30 8.42 16.81
N GLU A 112 -16.57 8.57 17.22
CA GLU A 112 -17.74 8.10 16.47
C GLU A 112 -17.88 8.82 15.13
N ALA A 113 -17.69 10.14 15.11
CA ALA A 113 -17.70 10.94 13.88
C ALA A 113 -16.56 10.55 12.92
N ALA A 114 -15.36 10.34 13.44
CA ALA A 114 -14.25 9.85 12.62
C ALA A 114 -14.51 8.42 12.10
N LYS A 115 -15.08 7.55 12.93
CA LYS A 115 -15.47 6.19 12.57
C LYS A 115 -16.59 6.19 11.51
N GLN A 116 -17.55 7.11 11.60
CA GLN A 116 -18.59 7.28 10.59
C GLN A 116 -17.97 7.57 9.21
N MET A 117 -17.01 8.51 9.11
CA MET A 117 -16.34 8.82 7.85
C MET A 117 -15.63 7.59 7.27
N PHE A 118 -14.93 6.80 8.08
CA PHE A 118 -14.33 5.55 7.61
C PHE A 118 -15.36 4.56 7.11
N THR A 119 -16.45 4.35 7.83
CA THR A 119 -17.51 3.43 7.45
C THR A 119 -18.13 3.85 6.11
N GLU A 120 -18.47 5.12 5.95
CA GLU A 120 -19.07 5.67 4.74
C GLU A 120 -18.18 5.48 3.50
N VAL A 121 -16.87 5.71 3.61
CA VAL A 121 -15.95 5.53 2.48
C VAL A 121 -15.71 4.06 2.17
N ILE A 122 -15.59 3.20 3.19
CA ILE A 122 -15.46 1.75 3.01
C ILE A 122 -16.69 1.19 2.29
N ASP A 123 -17.88 1.59 2.67
CA ASP A 123 -19.12 1.14 2.04
C ASP A 123 -19.21 1.57 0.57
N ARG A 124 -18.73 2.77 0.25
CA ARG A 124 -18.61 3.24 -1.14
C ARG A 124 -17.63 2.40 -1.96
N LEU A 125 -16.48 2.08 -1.39
CA LEU A 125 -15.49 1.21 -2.03
C LEU A 125 -16.04 -0.21 -2.22
N ARG A 126 -16.64 -0.80 -1.19
CA ARG A 126 -17.27 -2.13 -1.28
C ARG A 126 -18.38 -2.17 -2.33
N THR A 127 -19.23 -1.14 -2.37
CA THR A 127 -20.29 -1.04 -3.38
C THR A 127 -19.71 -0.97 -4.79
N ALA A 128 -18.64 -0.21 -4.99
CA ALA A 128 -18.03 -0.05 -6.31
C ALA A 128 -17.31 -1.31 -6.80
N PHE A 129 -16.53 -1.96 -5.91
CA PHE A 129 -15.67 -3.10 -6.25
C PHE A 129 -16.32 -4.47 -6.06
N GLY A 130 -17.50 -4.54 -5.44
CA GLY A 130 -18.25 -5.77 -5.26
C GLY A 130 -17.45 -6.83 -4.47
N LYS A 131 -17.10 -7.93 -5.13
CA LYS A 131 -16.35 -9.04 -4.51
C LYS A 131 -14.82 -8.82 -4.49
N THR A 132 -14.31 -7.88 -5.27
CA THR A 132 -12.87 -7.58 -5.30
C THR A 132 -12.43 -6.94 -3.99
N PRO A 133 -11.47 -7.53 -3.24
CA PRO A 133 -10.99 -6.96 -2.00
C PRO A 133 -10.37 -5.58 -2.22
N VAL A 134 -10.58 -4.64 -1.28
CA VAL A 134 -9.92 -3.34 -1.29
C VAL A 134 -9.10 -3.17 -0.02
N TYR A 135 -7.79 -3.34 -0.10
CA TYR A 135 -6.89 -3.17 1.04
C TYR A 135 -6.61 -1.70 1.34
N ILE A 136 -6.39 -1.37 2.60
CA ILE A 136 -6.28 0.02 3.07
C ILE A 136 -5.06 0.18 3.96
N VAL A 137 -4.27 1.24 3.70
CA VAL A 137 -3.17 1.69 4.56
C VAL A 137 -3.60 2.96 5.29
N LYS A 138 -3.07 3.19 6.49
CA LYS A 138 -3.31 4.43 7.25
C LYS A 138 -2.44 5.57 6.72
N GLY A 139 -3.07 6.73 6.45
CA GLY A 139 -2.40 7.98 6.13
C GLY A 139 -2.34 8.96 7.31
N ASN A 140 -1.73 10.13 7.09
CA ASN A 140 -1.58 11.12 8.16
C ASN A 140 -2.88 11.85 8.50
N HIS A 141 -3.82 11.96 7.57
CA HIS A 141 -5.13 12.51 7.83
C HIS A 141 -5.99 11.57 8.67
N ASP A 142 -5.85 10.27 8.46
CA ASP A 142 -6.62 9.24 9.16
C ASP A 142 -6.42 9.22 10.68
N HIS A 143 -5.38 9.88 11.20
CA HIS A 143 -5.13 9.98 12.63
C HIS A 143 -5.06 11.42 13.17
N ARG A 144 -5.46 12.41 12.38
CA ARG A 144 -5.38 13.85 12.76
C ARG A 144 -6.22 14.22 13.97
N SER A 145 -7.40 13.68 14.11
CA SER A 145 -8.26 13.98 15.25
C SER A 145 -7.83 13.20 16.48
N PRO A 146 -8.18 13.66 17.69
CA PRO A 146 -7.88 12.93 18.92
C PRO A 146 -8.35 11.47 18.90
N GLY A 147 -9.45 11.20 18.22
CA GLY A 147 -10.02 9.86 18.06
C GLY A 147 -9.61 9.09 16.81
N GLY A 148 -8.85 9.69 15.89
CA GLY A 148 -8.61 9.11 14.57
C GLY A 148 -7.94 7.73 14.59
N ARG A 149 -6.95 7.52 15.45
CA ARG A 149 -6.33 6.18 15.61
C ARG A 149 -7.31 5.13 16.09
N LYS A 150 -8.13 5.48 17.10
CA LYS A 150 -9.14 4.58 17.64
C LYS A 150 -10.22 4.30 16.61
N ALA A 151 -10.68 5.32 15.89
CA ALA A 151 -11.66 5.19 14.82
C ALA A 151 -11.14 4.28 13.69
N PHE A 152 -9.87 4.42 13.28
CA PHE A 152 -9.27 3.52 12.29
C PHE A 152 -9.24 2.08 12.80
N ALA A 153 -8.81 1.86 14.04
CA ALA A 153 -8.78 0.53 14.64
C ALA A 153 -10.17 -0.11 14.77
N GLU A 154 -11.21 0.69 14.99
CA GLU A 154 -12.58 0.21 15.19
C GLU A 154 -13.41 0.10 13.90
N ALA A 155 -13.02 0.76 12.81
CA ALA A 155 -13.73 0.70 11.53
C ALA A 155 -12.91 -0.06 10.46
N VAL A 156 -11.66 0.34 10.22
CA VAL A 156 -10.86 -0.18 9.11
C VAL A 156 -10.28 -1.56 9.45
N VAL A 157 -9.75 -1.76 10.65
CA VAL A 157 -9.15 -3.06 11.03
C VAL A 157 -10.18 -4.21 11.00
N PRO A 158 -11.41 -4.06 11.54
CA PRO A 158 -12.43 -5.08 11.37
C PRO A 158 -12.78 -5.37 9.92
N TYR A 159 -12.90 -4.33 9.08
CA TYR A 159 -13.12 -4.51 7.65
C TYR A 159 -11.97 -5.32 7.01
N LEU A 160 -10.72 -4.95 7.26
CA LEU A 160 -9.56 -5.68 6.72
C LEU A 160 -9.57 -7.16 7.13
N LYS A 161 -9.97 -7.48 8.37
CA LYS A 161 -10.12 -8.87 8.83
C LYS A 161 -11.17 -9.67 8.07
N THR A 162 -12.14 -9.02 7.43
CA THR A 162 -13.14 -9.73 6.60
C THR A 162 -12.62 -10.11 5.21
N ILE A 163 -11.52 -9.51 4.77
CA ILE A 163 -10.97 -9.71 3.42
C ILE A 163 -9.56 -10.31 3.40
N LEU A 164 -8.89 -10.34 4.56
CA LEU A 164 -7.61 -11.01 4.70
C LEU A 164 -7.81 -12.51 4.91
N PRO A 165 -6.82 -13.34 4.54
CA PRO A 165 -6.83 -14.76 4.87
C PRO A 165 -7.04 -15.01 6.37
N GLU A 166 -7.68 -16.14 6.70
CA GLU A 166 -7.86 -16.55 8.09
C GLU A 166 -6.50 -16.66 8.79
N GLY A 167 -6.42 -16.10 10.01
CA GLY A 167 -5.18 -16.09 10.79
C GLY A 167 -4.18 -15.00 10.41
N ALA A 168 -4.47 -14.16 9.42
CA ALA A 168 -3.60 -13.04 9.06
C ALA A 168 -3.42 -12.07 10.23
N GLU A 169 -2.17 -11.75 10.57
CA GLU A 169 -1.83 -10.82 11.63
C GLU A 169 -1.95 -9.38 11.14
N ILE A 170 -2.72 -8.55 11.86
CA ILE A 170 -2.75 -7.09 11.65
C ILE A 170 -2.28 -6.42 12.93
N LYS A 171 -1.16 -5.72 12.86
CA LYS A 171 -0.61 -4.94 13.97
C LYS A 171 -0.45 -3.48 13.57
N ASN A 172 -1.22 -2.60 14.17
CA ASN A 172 -1.18 -1.15 13.88
C ASN A 172 -1.28 -0.81 12.38
N SER A 173 -2.05 -1.53 11.59
CA SER A 173 -2.12 -1.46 10.14
C SER A 173 -0.87 -1.97 9.38
N ASN A 174 0.04 -2.68 10.06
CA ASN A 174 1.05 -3.50 9.39
C ASN A 174 0.44 -4.89 9.14
N TYR A 175 0.42 -5.34 7.91
CA TYR A 175 -0.05 -6.66 7.50
C TYR A 175 0.54 -7.05 6.15
N ALA A 176 0.45 -8.32 5.80
CA ALA A 176 0.94 -8.85 4.54
C ALA A 176 -0.18 -9.57 3.77
N VAL A 177 -0.08 -9.52 2.45
CA VAL A 177 -0.93 -10.27 1.52
C VAL A 177 -0.01 -11.00 0.55
N GLU A 178 -0.26 -12.27 0.35
CA GLU A 178 0.40 -13.08 -0.68
C GLU A 178 -0.56 -13.26 -1.87
N HIS A 179 -0.02 -13.15 -3.09
CA HIS A 179 -0.75 -13.53 -4.29
C HIS A 179 0.19 -14.31 -5.21
N GLY A 180 -0.01 -15.62 -5.28
CA GLY A 180 0.95 -16.51 -5.93
C GLY A 180 2.34 -16.39 -5.34
N PRO A 181 3.39 -16.16 -6.13
CA PRO A 181 4.75 -15.99 -5.65
C PRO A 181 5.09 -14.56 -5.20
N ASP A 182 4.15 -13.64 -5.25
CA ASP A 182 4.39 -12.22 -4.97
C ASP A 182 3.91 -11.84 -3.57
N LEU A 183 4.66 -10.97 -2.90
CA LEU A 183 4.41 -10.53 -1.53
C LEU A 183 4.11 -9.02 -1.49
N PHE A 184 3.01 -8.67 -0.84
CA PHE A 184 2.55 -7.31 -0.63
C PHE A 184 2.60 -6.98 0.86
N LEU A 185 3.51 -6.08 1.26
CA LEU A 185 3.65 -5.60 2.63
C LEU A 185 2.95 -4.25 2.76
N PHE A 186 1.95 -4.19 3.61
CA PHE A 186 1.25 -2.96 3.98
C PHE A 186 1.84 -2.44 5.28
N ILE A 187 2.37 -1.21 5.27
CA ILE A 187 3.12 -0.64 6.38
C ILE A 187 2.40 0.57 6.96
N ASP A 188 2.17 0.55 8.27
CA ASP A 188 1.58 1.66 9.01
C ASP A 188 2.48 2.90 8.96
N LEU A 189 1.94 4.04 8.59
CA LEU A 189 2.66 5.31 8.54
C LEU A 189 3.19 5.75 9.91
N GLN A 190 2.40 5.53 10.96
CA GLN A 190 2.64 6.13 12.27
C GLN A 190 3.46 5.23 13.18
N LEU A 191 3.24 3.94 13.07
CA LEU A 191 3.90 2.88 13.81
C LEU A 191 4.47 1.84 12.83
N PRO A 192 5.36 2.27 11.91
CA PRO A 192 5.96 1.34 10.97
C PRO A 192 6.80 0.31 11.73
N ASP A 193 6.50 -0.96 11.50
CA ASP A 193 7.10 -2.07 12.23
C ASP A 193 8.18 -2.75 11.39
N LEU A 194 9.45 -2.41 11.63
CA LEU A 194 10.58 -3.01 10.92
C LEU A 194 10.77 -4.49 11.26
N GLU A 195 10.47 -4.90 12.51
CA GLU A 195 10.57 -6.30 12.91
C GLU A 195 9.50 -7.15 12.21
N PHE A 196 8.30 -6.61 12.01
CA PHE A 196 7.29 -7.23 11.18
C PHE A 196 7.82 -7.45 9.75
N VAL A 197 8.43 -6.44 9.12
CA VAL A 197 9.02 -6.54 7.79
C VAL A 197 10.08 -7.65 7.75
N LYS A 198 11.01 -7.66 8.69
CA LYS A 198 12.10 -8.67 8.79
C LYS A 198 11.54 -10.08 8.93
N LYS A 199 10.61 -10.27 9.88
CA LYS A 199 9.97 -11.57 10.13
C LYS A 199 9.24 -12.08 8.89
N THR A 200 8.47 -11.21 8.24
CA THR A 200 7.71 -11.59 7.05
C THR A 200 8.63 -11.94 5.89
N LEU A 201 9.65 -11.13 5.63
CA LEU A 201 10.62 -11.43 4.56
C LEU A 201 11.44 -12.70 4.83
N ALA A 202 11.76 -13.02 6.09
CA ALA A 202 12.43 -14.26 6.46
C ALA A 202 11.53 -15.50 6.26
N ALA A 203 10.22 -15.35 6.48
CA ALA A 203 9.24 -16.41 6.20
C ALA A 203 8.99 -16.63 4.70
N HIS A 204 9.35 -15.66 3.84
CA HIS A 204 9.13 -15.70 2.39
C HIS A 204 10.44 -15.52 1.61
N PRO A 205 11.40 -16.47 1.70
CA PRO A 205 12.73 -16.33 1.09
C PRO A 205 12.73 -16.44 -0.45
N LYS A 206 11.65 -16.96 -1.03
CA LYS A 206 11.54 -17.26 -2.49
C LYS A 206 10.44 -16.46 -3.17
N ILE A 207 10.25 -15.18 -2.76
CA ILE A 207 9.30 -14.31 -3.45
C ILE A 207 9.82 -13.92 -4.83
N ARG A 208 8.94 -13.82 -5.82
CA ARG A 208 9.25 -13.27 -7.14
C ARG A 208 9.33 -11.75 -7.07
N HIS A 209 8.27 -11.10 -6.60
CA HIS A 209 8.21 -9.66 -6.43
C HIS A 209 7.88 -9.28 -5.00
N LEU A 210 8.56 -8.24 -4.49
CA LEU A 210 8.23 -7.57 -3.26
C LEU A 210 7.57 -6.22 -3.57
N PHE A 211 6.32 -6.06 -3.14
CA PHE A 211 5.63 -4.78 -3.14
C PHE A 211 5.50 -4.26 -1.71
N VAL A 212 5.86 -3.01 -1.48
CA VAL A 212 5.68 -2.34 -0.19
C VAL A 212 4.70 -1.20 -0.37
N ILE A 213 3.56 -1.30 0.28
CA ILE A 213 2.49 -0.33 0.22
C ILE A 213 2.48 0.47 1.53
N ASN A 214 2.60 1.77 1.43
CA ASN A 214 2.52 2.67 2.57
C ASN A 214 2.07 4.07 2.12
N HIS A 215 1.76 4.95 3.06
CA HIS A 215 1.30 6.28 2.70
C HIS A 215 2.45 7.23 2.32
N LEU A 216 3.55 7.22 3.08
CA LEU A 216 4.68 8.10 2.81
C LEU A 216 5.62 7.49 1.77
N PRO A 217 6.17 8.27 0.83
CA PRO A 217 7.25 7.80 -0.01
C PRO A 217 8.46 7.40 0.85
N PHE A 218 9.28 6.49 0.35
CA PHE A 218 10.56 6.15 0.97
C PHE A 218 11.71 6.93 0.33
N ILE A 219 11.76 6.98 -1.00
CA ILE A 219 12.69 7.84 -1.74
C ILE A 219 12.13 9.27 -1.70
N PRO A 220 12.89 10.26 -1.18
CA PRO A 220 12.43 11.64 -1.10
C PRO A 220 11.99 12.20 -2.44
N ASN A 221 10.88 12.94 -2.47
CA ASN A 221 10.41 13.58 -3.69
C ASN A 221 10.81 15.08 -3.69
N PRO A 222 11.66 15.54 -4.61
CA PRO A 222 12.21 16.89 -4.59
C PRO A 222 11.18 18.00 -4.81
N GLY A 223 10.07 17.69 -5.46
CA GLY A 223 9.01 18.67 -5.73
C GLY A 223 7.83 18.63 -4.76
N GLY A 224 7.96 17.94 -3.62
CA GLY A 224 6.92 17.78 -2.62
C GLY A 224 7.39 18.18 -1.23
N ARG A 225 7.23 17.26 -0.29
CA ARG A 225 7.69 17.37 1.10
C ARG A 225 8.83 16.36 1.32
N PRO A 226 10.07 16.68 0.91
CA PRO A 226 11.16 15.69 0.81
C PRO A 226 11.52 15.03 2.15
N ALA A 227 11.30 15.72 3.27
CA ALA A 227 11.52 15.16 4.60
C ALA A 227 10.37 14.30 5.13
N TRP A 228 9.31 14.11 4.35
CA TRP A 228 8.17 13.26 4.74
C TRP A 228 8.30 11.89 4.08
N THR A 229 9.14 11.06 4.69
CA THR A 229 9.42 9.70 4.21
C THR A 229 9.23 8.66 5.30
N LEU A 230 9.04 7.42 4.90
CA LEU A 230 8.84 6.30 5.82
C LEU A 230 10.07 6.10 6.74
N PHE A 231 9.85 5.76 8.00
CA PHE A 231 10.86 5.63 9.06
C PHE A 231 11.67 6.90 9.39
N HIS A 232 11.28 8.05 8.85
CA HIS A 232 11.99 9.31 9.06
C HIS A 232 11.46 10.07 10.28
N ASN A 233 12.37 10.73 11.01
CA ASN A 233 12.00 11.67 12.05
C ASN A 233 11.82 13.07 11.44
N ARG A 234 10.60 13.56 11.34
CA ARG A 234 10.26 14.86 10.72
C ARG A 234 10.89 16.06 11.41
N GLN A 235 11.21 15.96 12.71
CA GLN A 235 11.80 17.04 13.48
C GLN A 235 13.31 17.14 13.25
N GLN A 236 13.93 16.05 12.81
CA GLN A 236 15.35 15.98 12.52
C GLN A 236 15.54 15.27 11.17
N PRO A 237 15.71 16.01 10.07
CA PRO A 237 15.86 15.41 8.75
C PRO A 237 17.26 14.79 8.58
N VAL A 238 17.44 13.64 9.19
CA VAL A 238 18.61 12.77 9.07
C VAL A 238 18.16 11.36 8.73
N VAL A 239 18.95 10.65 7.96
CA VAL A 239 18.69 9.22 7.68
C VAL A 239 18.85 8.44 8.97
N THR A 240 17.85 7.67 9.33
CA THR A 240 17.85 6.84 10.54
C THR A 240 18.40 5.45 10.25
N GLU A 241 18.90 4.75 11.26
CA GLU A 241 19.32 3.35 11.13
C GLU A 241 18.18 2.47 10.61
N LYS A 242 16.95 2.71 11.08
CA LYS A 242 15.76 1.99 10.58
C LYS A 242 15.51 2.22 9.09
N GLN A 243 15.76 3.43 8.58
CA GLN A 243 15.66 3.70 7.15
C GLN A 243 16.74 2.96 6.37
N LEU A 244 17.98 2.92 6.87
CA LEU A 244 19.07 2.22 6.22
C LEU A 244 18.80 0.71 6.17
N GLU A 245 18.37 0.13 7.27
CA GLU A 245 18.03 -1.30 7.35
C GLU A 245 16.85 -1.64 6.43
N PHE A 246 15.77 -0.86 6.48
CA PHE A 246 14.62 -1.04 5.59
C PHE A 246 15.01 -0.92 4.11
N ARG A 247 15.83 0.09 3.77
CA ARG A 247 16.34 0.28 2.41
C ARG A 247 17.06 -0.96 1.91
N LYS A 248 17.98 -1.51 2.72
CA LYS A 248 18.73 -2.71 2.40
C LYS A 248 17.79 -3.90 2.15
N LEU A 249 16.86 -4.17 3.07
CA LEU A 249 15.91 -5.28 2.97
C LEU A 249 15.07 -5.23 1.68
N VAL A 250 14.65 -4.02 1.28
CA VAL A 250 13.83 -3.82 0.08
C VAL A 250 14.69 -3.84 -1.19
N ALA A 251 15.87 -3.19 -1.16
CA ALA A 251 16.76 -3.11 -2.32
C ALA A 251 17.33 -4.47 -2.73
N GLU A 252 17.75 -5.31 -1.78
CA GLU A 252 18.24 -6.66 -2.01
C GLU A 252 17.23 -7.55 -2.76
N ARG A 253 15.94 -7.21 -2.67
CA ARG A 253 14.83 -7.92 -3.35
C ARG A 253 14.31 -7.18 -4.57
N ASN A 254 15.03 -6.15 -5.01
CA ASN A 254 14.57 -5.26 -6.08
C ASN A 254 13.12 -4.77 -5.84
N GLY A 255 12.77 -4.39 -4.61
CA GLY A 255 11.41 -4.11 -4.20
C GLY A 255 10.77 -2.91 -4.91
N ILE A 256 9.45 -2.95 -5.01
CA ILE A 256 8.61 -1.89 -5.57
C ILE A 256 7.85 -1.23 -4.43
N ILE A 257 8.03 0.07 -4.23
CA ILE A 257 7.33 0.86 -3.21
C ILE A 257 6.19 1.64 -3.87
N LEU A 258 5.00 1.54 -3.28
CA LEU A 258 3.77 2.15 -3.75
C LEU A 258 3.24 3.10 -2.66
N ALA A 259 3.16 4.40 -2.95
CA ALA A 259 2.87 5.42 -1.93
C ALA A 259 1.95 6.54 -2.44
N GLY A 260 1.47 7.38 -1.52
CA GLY A 260 0.64 8.57 -1.77
C GLY A 260 1.26 9.84 -1.21
N HIS A 261 0.50 10.60 -0.41
CA HIS A 261 0.91 11.74 0.42
C HIS A 261 1.34 13.01 -0.32
N ILE A 262 2.14 12.90 -1.36
CA ILE A 262 2.70 14.06 -2.05
C ILE A 262 1.77 14.67 -3.10
N HIS A 263 0.59 14.10 -3.29
CA HIS A 263 -0.42 14.49 -4.27
C HIS A 263 0.17 14.72 -5.67
N ALA A 264 1.09 13.86 -6.06
CA ALA A 264 1.68 13.85 -7.39
C ALA A 264 1.96 12.42 -7.84
N ASN A 265 1.85 12.19 -9.13
CA ASN A 265 2.29 10.96 -9.74
C ASN A 265 3.80 11.03 -9.96
N SER A 266 4.54 10.06 -9.49
CA SER A 266 5.97 9.99 -9.77
C SER A 266 6.45 8.55 -9.90
N LEU A 267 7.47 8.38 -10.71
CA LEU A 267 8.35 7.23 -10.74
C LEU A 267 9.73 7.67 -10.27
N SER A 268 10.28 6.97 -9.30
CA SER A 268 11.67 7.14 -8.88
C SER A 268 12.36 5.78 -8.87
N ASP A 269 13.47 5.67 -9.56
CA ASP A 269 14.27 4.44 -9.61
C ASP A 269 15.60 4.69 -8.88
N TYR A 270 15.76 4.03 -7.74
CA TYR A 270 16.95 4.06 -6.91
C TYR A 270 17.78 2.82 -7.20
N LYS A 271 19.07 3.00 -7.48
CA LYS A 271 20.00 1.91 -7.71
C LYS A 271 21.34 2.22 -7.05
N LYS A 272 21.76 1.36 -6.15
CA LYS A 272 23.04 1.50 -5.46
C LYS A 272 23.81 0.18 -5.56
N GLU A 273 25.04 0.27 -6.04
CA GLU A 273 25.93 -0.87 -6.14
C GLU A 273 26.15 -1.51 -4.74
N GLY A 274 26.06 -2.84 -4.67
CA GLY A 274 26.16 -3.60 -3.42
C GLY A 274 24.90 -3.59 -2.55
N GLU A 275 23.88 -2.73 -2.82
CA GLU A 275 22.61 -2.75 -2.10
C GLU A 275 21.45 -3.30 -2.93
N GLY A 276 21.41 -3.05 -4.25
CA GLY A 276 20.33 -3.45 -5.14
C GLY A 276 19.51 -2.28 -5.68
N ARG A 277 18.20 -2.52 -5.97
CA ARG A 277 17.31 -1.55 -6.62
C ARG A 277 16.00 -1.38 -5.86
N ILE A 278 15.50 -0.15 -5.82
CA ILE A 278 14.14 0.17 -5.37
C ILE A 278 13.46 0.99 -6.47
N THR A 279 12.30 0.52 -6.95
CA THR A 279 11.43 1.33 -7.80
C THR A 279 10.29 1.87 -6.96
N GLN A 280 10.10 3.17 -6.93
CA GLN A 280 9.01 3.80 -6.18
C GLN A 280 8.03 4.48 -7.12
N ILE A 281 6.76 4.17 -6.93
CA ILE A 281 5.63 4.88 -7.52
C ILE A 281 4.93 5.68 -6.43
N THR A 282 4.68 6.95 -6.67
CA THR A 282 3.67 7.69 -5.92
C THR A 282 2.49 8.01 -6.82
N ILE A 283 1.29 7.99 -6.25
CA ILE A 283 0.06 8.33 -6.96
C ILE A 283 -0.55 9.59 -6.36
N SER A 284 -1.14 10.43 -7.22
CA SER A 284 -1.78 11.68 -6.79
C SER A 284 -3.08 11.42 -6.05
N SER A 285 -3.48 12.39 -5.22
CA SER A 285 -4.80 12.43 -4.59
C SER A 285 -5.92 12.41 -5.62
N MET A 286 -7.00 11.71 -5.32
CA MET A 286 -8.21 11.68 -6.14
C MET A 286 -9.02 12.98 -6.10
N GLY A 287 -8.67 13.92 -5.25
CA GLY A 287 -9.29 15.24 -5.10
C GLY A 287 -8.58 16.39 -5.79
N SER A 288 -7.46 16.16 -6.48
CA SER A 288 -6.68 17.23 -7.14
C SER A 288 -7.03 17.33 -8.62
N SER A 289 -8.06 18.07 -9.01
CA SER A 289 -8.39 18.20 -10.42
C SER A 289 -8.21 19.60 -10.98
N LYS A 290 -7.34 19.69 -11.96
CA LYS A 290 -7.55 20.64 -13.07
C LYS A 290 -8.19 19.84 -14.20
N LYS A 291 -9.27 20.35 -14.80
CA LYS A 291 -9.81 19.76 -16.04
C LYS A 291 -8.73 19.85 -17.11
N ARG A 292 -8.11 18.73 -17.43
CA ARG A 292 -7.12 18.61 -18.49
C ARG A 292 -7.50 17.46 -19.39
N THR A 293 -7.35 17.64 -20.68
CA THR A 293 -7.59 16.60 -21.68
C THR A 293 -6.43 15.60 -21.77
N GLU A 294 -5.22 16.03 -21.34
CA GLU A 294 -4.01 15.20 -21.38
C GLU A 294 -3.24 15.32 -20.06
N PHE A 295 -2.47 14.30 -19.72
CA PHE A 295 -1.50 14.40 -18.64
C PHE A 295 -0.42 15.43 -18.99
N PRO A 296 0.02 16.27 -18.03
CA PRO A 296 1.14 17.17 -18.25
C PRO A 296 2.41 16.37 -18.51
N LYS A 297 3.34 16.97 -19.27
CA LYS A 297 4.67 16.37 -19.45
C LYS A 297 5.34 16.18 -18.08
N PRO A 298 5.94 15.02 -17.83
CA PRO A 298 6.67 14.78 -16.59
C PRO A 298 7.85 15.75 -16.43
N ASN A 299 8.06 16.20 -15.20
CA ASN A 299 9.34 16.80 -14.82
C ASN A 299 10.33 15.67 -14.52
N THR A 300 11.41 15.61 -15.27
CA THR A 300 12.44 14.56 -15.14
C THR A 300 13.62 14.96 -14.24
N SER A 301 13.63 16.18 -13.73
CA SER A 301 14.77 16.66 -12.96
C SER A 301 14.70 16.30 -11.47
N TYR A 302 15.42 15.27 -11.11
CA TYR A 302 16.01 15.12 -9.77
C TYR A 302 17.27 16.01 -9.71
N SER A 303 17.11 17.29 -10.13
CA SER A 303 18.22 18.12 -10.59
C SER A 303 18.90 18.90 -9.47
N SER A 304 20.16 19.26 -9.73
CA SER A 304 20.96 20.16 -8.92
C SER A 304 20.29 21.51 -8.63
N ALA A 305 19.45 22.03 -9.54
CA ALA A 305 18.74 23.28 -9.34
C ALA A 305 17.67 23.20 -8.23
N VAL A 306 16.91 22.10 -8.18
CA VAL A 306 15.93 21.87 -7.11
C VAL A 306 16.62 21.67 -5.77
N LEU A 307 17.74 20.95 -5.75
CA LEU A 307 18.52 20.74 -4.53
C LEU A 307 19.16 22.02 -4.04
N LYS A 308 19.68 22.84 -4.94
CA LYS A 308 20.22 24.17 -4.58
C LYS A 308 19.14 25.10 -4.03
N ALA A 309 17.93 25.06 -4.58
CA ALA A 309 16.79 25.80 -4.05
C ALA A 309 16.38 25.30 -2.64
N LEU A 310 16.42 23.97 -2.42
CA LEU A 310 16.18 23.39 -1.10
C LEU A 310 17.28 23.72 -0.10
N GLU A 311 18.54 23.71 -0.51
CA GLU A 311 19.68 24.10 0.33
C GLU A 311 19.55 25.53 0.84
N LEU A 312 19.06 26.43 0.00
CA LEU A 312 18.79 27.80 0.38
C LEU A 312 17.58 27.94 1.32
N ALA A 313 16.56 27.09 1.13
CA ALA A 313 15.33 27.13 1.91
C ALA A 313 15.41 26.32 3.22
N ASP A 314 16.04 25.15 3.19
CA ASP A 314 16.23 24.25 4.34
C ASP A 314 17.47 23.37 4.14
N PRO A 315 18.64 23.80 4.62
CA PRO A 315 19.89 23.07 4.46
C PRO A 315 19.88 21.65 5.06
N LYS A 316 19.08 21.41 6.11
CA LYS A 316 18.99 20.08 6.72
C LYS A 316 18.25 19.11 5.81
N VAL A 317 17.18 19.56 5.18
CA VAL A 317 16.44 18.78 4.19
C VAL A 317 17.30 18.52 2.96
N ALA A 318 18.05 19.49 2.49
CA ALA A 318 18.98 19.33 1.38
C ALA A 318 20.02 18.24 1.69
N LYS A 319 20.64 18.31 2.86
CA LYS A 319 21.59 17.27 3.33
C LYS A 319 20.95 15.88 3.41
N TYR A 320 19.72 15.79 3.91
CA TYR A 320 18.97 14.53 3.92
C TYR A 320 18.78 13.95 2.51
N MET A 321 18.47 14.79 1.53
CA MET A 321 18.29 14.36 0.16
C MET A 321 19.56 13.85 -0.52
N GLU A 322 20.73 14.36 -0.13
CA GLU A 322 22.02 13.92 -0.66
C GLU A 322 22.30 12.42 -0.40
N GLU A 323 21.69 11.83 0.62
CA GLU A 323 21.79 10.39 0.90
C GLU A 323 21.08 9.51 -0.16
N PHE A 324 20.21 10.10 -0.96
CA PHE A 324 19.46 9.40 -2.00
C PHE A 324 19.85 9.85 -3.41
N ARG A 325 20.13 11.14 -3.60
CA ARG A 325 20.35 11.76 -4.90
C ARG A 325 21.35 11.04 -5.80
N PRO A 326 22.54 10.63 -5.32
CA PRO A 326 23.53 9.98 -6.16
C PRO A 326 23.06 8.65 -6.77
N TYR A 327 22.04 8.05 -6.16
CA TYR A 327 21.56 6.72 -6.50
C TYR A 327 20.18 6.74 -7.21
N VAL A 328 19.54 7.91 -7.34
CA VAL A 328 18.30 8.03 -8.13
C VAL A 328 18.68 8.18 -9.61
N VAL A 329 18.59 7.07 -10.32
CA VAL A 329 18.99 6.97 -11.74
C VAL A 329 17.88 7.40 -12.70
N LYS A 330 16.62 7.38 -12.26
CA LYS A 330 15.47 7.86 -13.01
C LYS A 330 14.48 8.53 -12.08
N HIS A 331 13.92 9.68 -12.50
CA HIS A 331 12.83 10.35 -11.82
C HIS A 331 11.93 11.04 -12.83
N GLU A 332 10.64 10.76 -12.72
CA GLU A 332 9.58 11.41 -13.47
C GLU A 332 8.48 11.86 -12.51
N ARG A 333 7.97 13.07 -12.65
CA ARG A 333 6.93 13.61 -11.76
C ARG A 333 6.00 14.55 -12.49
N PHE A 334 4.70 14.42 -12.23
CA PHE A 334 3.67 15.37 -12.66
C PHE A 334 2.47 15.36 -11.69
N GLY A 335 1.76 16.49 -11.64
CA GLY A 335 0.50 16.59 -10.90
C GLY A 335 -0.67 16.27 -11.82
N ASP A 336 -1.54 15.41 -11.41
CA ASP A 336 -2.92 15.23 -11.90
C ASP A 336 -3.59 14.11 -11.10
N SER A 337 -4.92 14.01 -11.16
CA SER A 337 -5.62 12.93 -10.46
C SER A 337 -5.90 11.76 -11.40
N GLY A 338 -5.78 10.56 -10.85
CA GLY A 338 -6.01 9.32 -11.57
C GLY A 338 -6.06 8.11 -10.65
N TYR A 339 -6.16 6.94 -11.24
CA TYR A 339 -5.95 5.66 -10.59
C TYR A 339 -4.91 4.85 -11.35
N GLY A 340 -4.22 3.98 -10.65
CA GLY A 340 -3.20 3.11 -11.24
C GLY A 340 -3.70 1.69 -11.45
N ILE A 341 -3.20 1.00 -12.47
CA ILE A 341 -3.30 -0.44 -12.62
C ILE A 341 -1.88 -0.98 -12.71
N ILE A 342 -1.53 -1.89 -11.82
CA ILE A 342 -0.26 -2.61 -11.87
C ILE A 342 -0.55 -3.97 -12.48
N LYS A 343 0.10 -4.27 -13.61
CA LYS A 343 -0.01 -5.56 -14.30
C LYS A 343 1.24 -6.37 -14.03
N ILE A 344 1.03 -7.60 -13.63
CA ILE A 344 2.09 -8.55 -13.33
C ILE A 344 1.95 -9.74 -14.29
N ASN A 345 3.01 -10.01 -15.06
CA ASN A 345 3.08 -11.13 -16.01
C ASN A 345 4.46 -11.79 -15.89
N GLY A 346 4.57 -12.81 -15.06
CA GLY A 346 5.86 -13.40 -14.70
C GLY A 346 6.77 -12.34 -14.08
N GLU A 347 7.98 -12.17 -14.62
CA GLU A 347 8.96 -11.18 -14.16
C GLU A 347 8.64 -9.75 -14.61
N HIS A 348 7.72 -9.57 -15.56
CA HIS A 348 7.36 -8.24 -16.07
C HIS A 348 6.30 -7.58 -15.18
N VAL A 349 6.59 -6.38 -14.73
CA VAL A 349 5.67 -5.55 -13.94
C VAL A 349 5.56 -4.18 -14.59
N THR A 350 4.35 -3.78 -14.93
CA THR A 350 4.05 -2.45 -15.49
C THR A 350 3.08 -1.70 -14.59
N PHE A 351 3.20 -0.38 -14.56
CA PHE A 351 2.23 0.52 -13.95
C PHE A 351 1.58 1.37 -15.02
N GLU A 352 0.27 1.34 -15.11
CA GLU A 352 -0.55 2.14 -16.01
C GLU A 352 -1.36 3.17 -15.23
N LEU A 353 -1.25 4.45 -15.58
CA LEU A 353 -2.02 5.53 -14.96
C LEU A 353 -3.19 5.93 -15.85
N TYR A 354 -4.39 5.93 -15.29
CA TYR A 354 -5.65 6.27 -15.95
C TYR A 354 -6.27 7.52 -15.34
N ARG A 355 -7.00 8.27 -16.16
CA ARG A 355 -7.87 9.37 -15.72
C ARG A 355 -9.34 8.95 -15.83
N ALA A 356 -10.20 9.61 -15.05
CA ALA A 356 -11.63 9.33 -15.09
C ALA A 356 -12.32 9.72 -16.41
N ASP A 357 -11.75 10.69 -17.11
CA ASP A 357 -12.29 11.31 -18.31
C ASP A 357 -11.61 10.84 -19.62
N THR A 358 -10.58 9.99 -19.54
CA THR A 358 -9.85 9.42 -20.69
C THR A 358 -9.86 7.89 -20.64
N THR A 359 -10.98 7.30 -20.73
CA THR A 359 -11.42 6.06 -20.14
C THR A 359 -10.80 4.76 -20.63
N ASP A 360 -10.27 4.65 -21.84
CA ASP A 360 -9.96 3.34 -22.41
C ASP A 360 -8.46 3.03 -22.51
N LYS A 361 -7.62 4.05 -22.47
CA LYS A 361 -6.17 3.90 -22.58
C LYS A 361 -5.48 4.57 -21.39
N PRO A 362 -4.38 3.98 -20.90
CA PRO A 362 -3.56 4.67 -19.92
C PRO A 362 -2.94 5.93 -20.55
N GLY A 363 -2.89 7.01 -19.76
CA GLY A 363 -2.20 8.22 -20.18
C GLY A 363 -0.68 8.14 -19.96
N VAL A 364 -0.25 7.24 -19.08
CA VAL A 364 1.16 6.96 -18.79
C VAL A 364 1.32 5.47 -18.54
N VAL A 365 2.40 4.89 -19.05
CA VAL A 365 2.82 3.52 -18.77
C VAL A 365 4.28 3.55 -18.32
N TRP A 366 4.58 2.93 -17.19
CA TRP A 366 5.92 2.76 -16.68
C TRP A 366 6.27 1.28 -16.53
N GLU A 367 7.39 0.89 -17.12
CA GLU A 367 8.00 -0.42 -16.88
C GLU A 367 8.71 -0.39 -15.53
N LEU A 368 8.35 -1.30 -14.63
CA LEU A 368 8.92 -1.39 -13.28
C LEU A 368 9.92 -2.53 -13.17
N ARG A 369 9.67 -3.63 -13.91
CA ARG A 369 10.52 -4.83 -14.03
C ARG A 369 10.45 -5.39 -15.43
#